data_945342630fcb2f8725103c54008c1bcf
#
_entry.id   945342630fcb2f8725103c54008c1bcf
#
_cell.length_a   1.000
_cell.length_b   1.000
_cell.length_c   1.000
_cell.angle_alpha   90.00
_cell.angle_beta   90.00
_cell.angle_gamma   90.00
#
_symmetry.space_group_name_H-M   'P 1'
#
loop_
_entity.id
_entity.type
_entity.pdbx_description
1 polymer ?
#
loop_
_entity_poly.entity_id
_entity_poly.type
_entity_poly.pdbx_seq_one_letter_code
_entity_poly.pdbx_strand_id
1 'polypeptide(L)'
;MNRILVIGDLLTDRYRFLKPLRSDPANNVALVVESEREEMVDGGAGNLVRNLKSLCGEDVHFWCGTGKEKPTKIRYYVEDRFILREDREDVIKHDENVIDEFVDLIEDEDFVVISDYHKGTIEGADIVRIISRCDELENVTVFADTNHVFPEHQGVGWLKINLETARECVNKNDKNLARIISEKNNSNVIITKGEDGFIAYLKELGQLIVFTKDKNKGFVDAIGAGDTFLAGFVSYLARHNTGELPALVYADIVAHLSTSQLGTIDVVTAEAADKEYKNLKTSEKEEEDTLYVHRTIDNV
;
A
#
# COMPACT_ATOMS: atom_id res chain seq x y z
N MET A 1 6.43 -17.79 -12.07
CA MET A 1 6.02 -16.55 -11.35
C MET A 1 5.82 -16.98 -9.92
N ASN A 2 6.38 -16.26 -8.96
CA ASN A 2 6.24 -16.60 -7.54
C ASN A 2 4.78 -16.46 -7.12
N ARG A 3 4.29 -17.40 -6.31
CA ARG A 3 2.98 -17.35 -5.70
C ARG A 3 2.93 -16.22 -4.67
N ILE A 4 1.84 -15.48 -4.60
CA ILE A 4 1.68 -14.36 -3.67
C ILE A 4 0.63 -14.71 -2.63
N LEU A 5 1.04 -14.82 -1.38
CA LEU A 5 0.19 -15.08 -0.24
C LEU A 5 0.00 -13.78 0.54
N VAL A 6 -1.23 -13.32 0.68
CA VAL A 6 -1.57 -12.09 1.40
C VAL A 6 -2.38 -12.42 2.64
N ILE A 7 -1.97 -11.88 3.78
CA ILE A 7 -2.78 -11.89 5.00
C ILE A 7 -2.95 -10.47 5.51
N GLY A 8 -4.14 -10.11 5.98
CA GLY A 8 -4.34 -8.76 6.50
C GLY A 8 -5.78 -8.36 6.72
N ASP A 9 -5.94 -7.10 7.11
CA ASP A 9 -7.21 -6.52 7.51
C ASP A 9 -8.09 -6.17 6.31
N LEU A 10 -9.16 -6.91 6.14
CA LEU A 10 -10.18 -6.63 5.14
C LEU A 10 -11.16 -5.58 5.65
N LEU A 11 -11.12 -4.40 5.03
CA LEU A 11 -12.03 -3.29 5.30
C LEU A 11 -13.08 -3.16 4.19
N THR A 12 -14.10 -2.35 4.44
CA THR A 12 -15.05 -1.93 3.41
C THR A 12 -14.86 -0.43 3.14
N ASP A 13 -14.53 -0.08 1.91
CA ASP A 13 -14.59 1.30 1.43
C ASP A 13 -15.97 1.53 0.79
N ARG A 14 -16.73 2.49 1.33
CA ARG A 14 -18.08 2.82 0.89
C ARG A 14 -18.13 4.27 0.43
N TYR A 15 -18.55 4.48 -0.80
CA TYR A 15 -18.64 5.78 -1.44
C TYR A 15 -20.09 6.16 -1.63
N ARG A 16 -20.52 7.26 -1.02
CA ARG A 16 -21.88 7.80 -1.14
C ARG A 16 -21.85 9.08 -1.94
N PHE A 17 -22.44 9.05 -3.10
CA PHE A 17 -22.60 10.20 -3.97
C PHE A 17 -23.97 10.82 -3.73
N LEU A 18 -23.96 12.10 -3.38
CA LEU A 18 -25.13 12.84 -2.94
C LEU A 18 -25.36 14.04 -3.87
N LYS A 19 -26.63 14.27 -4.18
CA LYS A 19 -27.07 15.44 -4.93
C LYS A 19 -27.57 16.52 -3.98
N PRO A 20 -27.08 17.76 -4.05
CA PRO A 20 -27.58 18.84 -3.22
C PRO A 20 -28.98 19.25 -3.67
N LEU A 21 -29.90 19.36 -2.75
CA LEU A 21 -31.27 19.81 -3.00
C LEU A 21 -31.48 21.26 -2.59
N ARG A 22 -31.12 21.61 -1.35
CA ARG A 22 -31.34 22.95 -0.77
C ARG A 22 -30.54 23.13 0.51
N SER A 23 -30.43 24.38 0.96
CA SER A 23 -30.00 24.65 2.34
C SER A 23 -31.16 24.44 3.31
N ASP A 24 -30.87 24.00 4.54
CA ASP A 24 -31.87 23.92 5.60
C ASP A 24 -32.28 25.34 6.02
N PRO A 25 -33.57 25.66 5.96
CA PRO A 25 -34.02 27.01 6.35
C PRO A 25 -33.86 27.32 7.84
N ALA A 26 -33.77 26.31 8.71
CA ALA A 26 -33.58 26.49 10.15
C ALA A 26 -32.13 26.81 10.53
N ASN A 27 -31.17 26.35 9.73
CA ASN A 27 -29.74 26.56 9.94
C ASN A 27 -29.11 26.85 8.57
N ASN A 28 -28.93 28.06 8.16
CA ASN A 28 -28.40 28.48 6.85
C ASN A 28 -27.08 27.80 6.39
N VAL A 29 -26.60 26.82 7.10
CA VAL A 29 -25.35 26.09 6.89
C VAL A 29 -25.58 24.60 6.57
N ALA A 30 -26.74 24.02 6.94
CA ALA A 30 -27.02 22.62 6.70
C ALA A 30 -27.46 22.39 5.26
N LEU A 31 -26.76 21.46 4.58
CA LEU A 31 -27.09 21.04 3.23
C LEU A 31 -28.09 19.86 3.28
N VAL A 32 -29.23 20.03 2.64
CA VAL A 32 -30.17 18.93 2.41
C VAL A 32 -29.77 18.23 1.12
N VAL A 33 -29.51 16.93 1.19
CA VAL A 33 -29.03 16.11 0.07
C VAL A 33 -29.97 14.93 -0.18
N GLU A 34 -29.93 14.42 -1.40
CA GLU A 34 -30.54 13.17 -1.81
C GLU A 34 -29.43 12.18 -2.18
N SER A 35 -29.62 10.89 -1.84
CA SER A 35 -28.69 9.84 -2.27
C SER A 35 -28.86 9.60 -3.76
N GLU A 36 -27.79 9.72 -4.52
CA GLU A 36 -27.78 9.51 -5.97
C GLU A 36 -27.30 8.10 -6.32
N ARG A 37 -26.13 7.73 -5.80
CA ARG A 37 -25.56 6.38 -5.98
C ARG A 37 -24.68 6.02 -4.79
N GLU A 38 -24.44 4.73 -4.64
CA GLU A 38 -23.53 4.18 -3.64
C GLU A 38 -22.69 3.09 -4.29
N GLU A 39 -21.41 3.09 -3.96
CA GLU A 39 -20.47 2.07 -4.36
C GLU A 39 -19.76 1.50 -3.15
N MET A 40 -19.53 0.20 -3.14
CA MET A 40 -18.82 -0.50 -2.07
C MET A 40 -17.76 -1.39 -2.70
N VAL A 41 -16.54 -1.31 -2.15
CA VAL A 41 -15.41 -2.12 -2.57
C VAL A 41 -14.62 -2.62 -1.36
N ASP A 42 -13.87 -3.69 -1.53
CA ASP A 42 -12.94 -4.16 -0.54
C ASP A 42 -11.77 -3.17 -0.42
N GLY A 43 -11.57 -2.66 0.80
CA GLY A 43 -10.49 -1.74 1.17
C GLY A 43 -9.42 -2.42 2.03
N GLY A 44 -8.38 -1.68 2.41
CA GLY A 44 -7.25 -2.22 3.15
C GLY A 44 -6.55 -3.34 2.39
N ALA A 45 -6.30 -4.48 3.04
CA ALA A 45 -5.73 -5.66 2.39
C ALA A 45 -6.52 -6.10 1.15
N GLY A 46 -7.86 -5.90 1.14
CA GLY A 46 -8.69 -6.19 -0.03
C GLY A 46 -8.35 -5.32 -1.23
N ASN A 47 -8.06 -4.02 -1.03
CA ASN A 47 -7.60 -3.13 -2.10
C ASN A 47 -6.24 -3.58 -2.65
N LEU A 48 -5.30 -3.95 -1.77
CA LEU A 48 -4.00 -4.51 -2.17
C LEU A 48 -4.18 -5.75 -3.05
N VAL A 49 -5.00 -6.71 -2.62
CA VAL A 49 -5.26 -7.97 -3.35
C VAL A 49 -5.90 -7.71 -4.72
N ARG A 50 -6.88 -6.80 -4.81
CA ARG A 50 -7.51 -6.44 -6.08
C ARG A 50 -6.49 -5.88 -7.07
N ASN A 51 -5.60 -5.01 -6.61
CA ASN A 51 -4.53 -4.46 -7.44
C ASN A 51 -3.50 -5.53 -7.82
N LEU A 52 -3.08 -6.40 -6.89
CA LEU A 52 -2.17 -7.51 -7.20
C LEU A 52 -2.76 -8.43 -8.29
N LYS A 53 -4.03 -8.86 -8.15
CA LYS A 53 -4.69 -9.69 -9.15
C LYS A 53 -4.77 -9.01 -10.51
N SER A 54 -5.03 -7.71 -10.56
CA SER A 54 -5.06 -6.94 -11.80
C SER A 54 -3.68 -6.82 -12.47
N LEU A 55 -2.59 -6.76 -11.66
CA LEU A 55 -1.23 -6.56 -12.16
C LEU A 55 -0.51 -7.86 -12.52
N CYS A 56 -0.79 -8.97 -11.83
CA CYS A 56 -0.05 -10.22 -12.01
C CYS A 56 -0.91 -11.48 -12.13
N GLY A 57 -2.24 -11.35 -12.16
CA GLY A 57 -3.15 -12.48 -12.41
C GLY A 57 -3.65 -13.17 -11.14
N GLU A 58 -4.16 -14.38 -11.29
CA GLU A 58 -4.95 -15.06 -10.26
C GLU A 58 -4.13 -15.83 -9.22
N ASP A 59 -2.82 -15.94 -9.36
CA ASP A 59 -1.94 -16.63 -8.40
C ASP A 59 -1.65 -15.76 -7.16
N VAL A 60 -2.73 -15.11 -6.67
CA VAL A 60 -2.76 -14.27 -5.49
C VAL A 60 -3.83 -14.81 -4.54
N HIS A 61 -3.39 -15.30 -3.39
CA HIS A 61 -4.24 -15.91 -2.37
C HIS A 61 -4.37 -14.97 -1.17
N PHE A 62 -5.55 -14.93 -0.55
CA PHE A 62 -5.83 -13.95 0.49
C PHE A 62 -6.52 -14.56 1.71
N TRP A 63 -5.97 -14.27 2.88
CA TRP A 63 -6.51 -14.62 4.19
C TRP A 63 -6.82 -13.37 5.00
N CYS A 64 -7.96 -13.36 5.65
CA CYS A 64 -8.36 -12.30 6.56
C CYS A 64 -9.12 -12.89 7.74
N GLY A 65 -9.12 -12.16 8.85
CA GLY A 65 -9.87 -12.55 10.05
C GLY A 65 -11.37 -12.70 9.78
N THR A 66 -12.04 -13.40 10.65
CA THR A 66 -13.48 -13.68 10.58
C THR A 66 -14.28 -12.59 11.28
N GLY A 67 -15.53 -12.38 10.87
CA GLY A 67 -16.46 -11.43 11.48
C GLY A 67 -17.63 -11.12 10.57
N LYS A 68 -18.78 -10.79 11.19
CA LYS A 68 -19.98 -10.40 10.42
C LYS A 68 -19.90 -8.96 9.93
N GLU A 69 -19.21 -8.10 10.68
CA GLU A 69 -19.06 -6.69 10.39
C GLU A 69 -17.59 -6.42 10.17
N LYS A 70 -17.29 -5.67 9.11
CA LYS A 70 -15.95 -5.26 8.75
C LYS A 70 -15.79 -3.77 9.06
N PRO A 71 -14.60 -3.31 9.48
CA PRO A 71 -14.33 -1.90 9.59
C PRO A 71 -14.70 -1.21 8.28
N THR A 72 -15.49 -0.15 8.35
CA THR A 72 -16.06 0.48 7.16
C THR A 72 -15.68 1.96 7.14
N LYS A 73 -15.11 2.40 6.04
CA LYS A 73 -14.80 3.81 5.76
C LYS A 73 -15.82 4.35 4.78
N ILE A 74 -16.76 5.16 5.26
CA ILE A 74 -17.82 5.76 4.44
C ILE A 74 -17.39 7.15 4.03
N ARG A 75 -17.30 7.40 2.72
CA ARG A 75 -16.95 8.69 2.15
C ARG A 75 -18.14 9.30 1.45
N TYR A 76 -18.41 10.55 1.77
CA TYR A 76 -19.53 11.30 1.22
C TYR A 76 -19.04 12.33 0.22
N TYR A 77 -19.60 12.27 -0.97
CA TYR A 77 -19.32 13.19 -2.08
C TYR A 77 -20.58 13.95 -2.45
N VAL A 78 -20.44 15.23 -2.73
CA VAL A 78 -21.49 16.08 -3.29
C VAL A 78 -20.93 16.70 -4.57
N GLU A 79 -21.56 16.45 -5.71
CA GLU A 79 -21.07 16.92 -7.03
C GLU A 79 -19.57 16.59 -7.24
N ASP A 80 -19.20 15.33 -6.98
CA ASP A 80 -17.84 14.79 -7.06
C ASP A 80 -16.80 15.43 -6.10
N ARG A 81 -17.25 16.27 -5.17
CA ARG A 81 -16.40 16.85 -4.12
C ARG A 81 -16.51 16.03 -2.85
N PHE A 82 -15.35 15.61 -2.33
CA PHE A 82 -15.28 14.99 -1.01
C PHE A 82 -15.73 15.98 0.07
N ILE A 83 -16.67 15.55 0.92
CA ILE A 83 -17.24 16.38 1.98
C ILE A 83 -16.83 15.93 3.36
N LEU A 84 -16.97 14.62 3.65
CA LEU A 84 -16.62 14.05 4.94
C LEU A 84 -16.37 12.55 4.83
N ARG A 85 -15.68 11.99 5.83
CA ARG A 85 -15.54 10.56 6.05
C ARG A 85 -16.12 10.20 7.41
N GLU A 86 -16.89 9.12 7.45
CA GLU A 86 -17.36 8.44 8.65
C GLU A 86 -16.61 7.11 8.75
N ASP A 87 -15.91 6.89 9.85
CA ASP A 87 -15.24 5.62 10.11
C ASP A 87 -16.06 4.82 11.12
N ARG A 88 -16.45 3.59 10.75
CA ARG A 88 -16.98 2.59 11.64
C ARG A 88 -15.87 1.62 11.98
N GLU A 89 -15.36 1.79 13.17
CA GLU A 89 -14.18 1.09 13.67
C GLU A 89 -14.55 -0.27 14.31
N ASP A 90 -15.25 -1.10 13.53
CA ASP A 90 -15.50 -2.47 13.94
C ASP A 90 -14.18 -3.24 13.99
N VAL A 91 -14.05 -4.14 14.97
CA VAL A 91 -12.85 -4.96 15.14
C VAL A 91 -13.06 -6.28 14.41
N ILE A 92 -12.11 -6.62 13.54
CA ILE A 92 -12.06 -7.94 12.92
C ILE A 92 -11.76 -8.96 14.03
N LYS A 93 -12.49 -10.05 14.03
CA LYS A 93 -12.24 -11.11 15.00
C LYS A 93 -11.01 -11.90 14.55
N HIS A 94 -9.98 -11.92 15.39
CA HIS A 94 -8.85 -12.80 15.23
C HIS A 94 -9.31 -14.28 15.21
N ASP A 95 -8.69 -15.06 14.35
CA ASP A 95 -9.00 -16.50 14.20
C ASP A 95 -7.69 -17.27 14.01
N GLU A 96 -7.30 -18.01 15.03
CA GLU A 96 -6.06 -18.81 15.00
C GLU A 96 -6.06 -19.84 13.86
N ASN A 97 -7.22 -20.39 13.48
CA ASN A 97 -7.27 -21.35 12.37
C ASN A 97 -6.90 -20.68 11.04
N VAL A 98 -7.27 -19.40 10.85
CA VAL A 98 -6.88 -18.63 9.67
C VAL A 98 -5.35 -18.44 9.63
N ILE A 99 -4.76 -18.17 10.79
CA ILE A 99 -3.30 -18.02 10.92
C ILE A 99 -2.59 -19.35 10.69
N ASP A 100 -3.08 -20.43 11.29
CA ASP A 100 -2.55 -21.76 11.13
C ASP A 100 -2.57 -22.20 9.66
N GLU A 101 -3.71 -22.07 9.01
CA GLU A 101 -3.87 -22.37 7.59
C GLU A 101 -2.92 -21.54 6.73
N PHE A 102 -2.78 -20.24 7.01
CA PHE A 102 -1.88 -19.37 6.28
C PHE A 102 -0.42 -19.80 6.42
N VAL A 103 0.03 -20.04 7.66
CA VAL A 103 1.43 -20.44 7.96
C VAL A 103 1.77 -21.79 7.32
N ASP A 104 0.83 -22.75 7.38
CA ASP A 104 1.03 -24.10 6.83
C ASP A 104 1.13 -24.11 5.29
N LEU A 105 0.54 -23.11 4.63
CA LEU A 105 0.55 -23.00 3.17
C LEU A 105 1.78 -22.29 2.59
N ILE A 106 2.63 -21.68 3.42
CA ILE A 106 3.85 -21.02 2.96
C ILE A 106 4.87 -22.07 2.50
N GLU A 107 5.32 -21.95 1.26
CA GLU A 107 6.31 -22.80 0.61
C GLU A 107 7.52 -22.00 0.13
N ASP A 108 8.56 -22.70 -0.36
CA ASP A 108 9.75 -22.07 -0.95
C ASP A 108 9.38 -21.14 -2.12
N GLU A 109 10.13 -20.05 -2.26
CA GLU A 109 9.98 -19.06 -3.31
C GLU A 109 8.66 -18.25 -3.25
N ASP A 110 7.83 -18.38 -2.22
CA ASP A 110 6.64 -17.57 -2.06
C ASP A 110 6.95 -16.10 -1.77
N PHE A 111 6.05 -15.23 -2.19
CA PHE A 111 5.99 -13.86 -1.72
C PHE A 111 4.87 -13.76 -0.68
N VAL A 112 5.24 -13.45 0.55
CA VAL A 112 4.33 -13.30 1.69
C VAL A 112 4.11 -11.82 1.94
N VAL A 113 2.85 -11.36 1.93
CA VAL A 113 2.47 -9.97 2.16
C VAL A 113 1.59 -9.85 3.37
N ILE A 114 2.05 -9.10 4.36
CA ILE A 114 1.33 -8.74 5.58
C ILE A 114 0.78 -7.33 5.41
N SER A 115 -0.55 -7.16 5.40
CA SER A 115 -1.21 -5.85 5.29
C SER A 115 -1.96 -5.56 6.60
N ASP A 116 -1.24 -4.92 7.53
CA ASP A 116 -1.69 -4.70 8.91
C ASP A 116 -2.19 -3.26 9.11
N TYR A 117 -3.51 -3.08 9.13
CA TYR A 117 -4.19 -1.84 9.49
C TYR A 117 -4.54 -1.76 10.98
N HIS A 118 -4.06 -2.72 11.74
CA HIS A 118 -4.34 -2.84 13.19
C HIS A 118 -5.84 -2.94 13.49
N LYS A 119 -6.55 -3.77 12.71
CA LYS A 119 -8.00 -4.00 12.85
C LYS A 119 -8.34 -5.39 13.40
N GLY A 120 -7.33 -6.22 13.69
CA GLY A 120 -7.47 -7.45 14.45
C GLY A 120 -7.41 -8.76 13.66
N THR A 121 -7.13 -8.75 12.36
CA THR A 121 -6.85 -9.99 11.62
C THR A 121 -5.60 -10.66 12.15
N ILE A 122 -4.56 -9.87 12.44
CA ILE A 122 -3.22 -10.32 12.82
C ILE A 122 -2.86 -9.67 14.16
N GLU A 123 -2.27 -10.45 15.05
CA GLU A 123 -1.64 -9.97 16.28
C GLU A 123 -0.12 -10.02 16.16
N GLY A 124 0.62 -9.34 17.04
CA GLY A 124 2.08 -9.31 16.97
C GLY A 124 2.72 -10.70 17.02
N ALA A 125 2.16 -11.62 17.80
CA ALA A 125 2.63 -13.01 17.88
C ALA A 125 2.51 -13.75 16.53
N ASP A 126 1.48 -13.45 15.74
CA ASP A 126 1.28 -14.07 14.43
C ASP A 126 2.33 -13.58 13.42
N ILE A 127 2.67 -12.28 13.47
CA ILE A 127 3.72 -11.71 12.63
C ILE A 127 5.04 -12.43 12.87
N VAL A 128 5.42 -12.59 14.13
CA VAL A 128 6.63 -13.34 14.51
C VAL A 128 6.57 -14.78 14.00
N ARG A 129 5.44 -15.43 14.11
CA ARG A 129 5.23 -16.80 13.66
C ARG A 129 5.34 -16.93 12.14
N ILE A 130 4.76 -16.00 11.39
CA ILE A 130 4.84 -15.95 9.92
C ILE A 130 6.31 -15.76 9.50
N ILE A 131 7.02 -14.79 10.10
CA ILE A 131 8.42 -14.52 9.79
C ILE A 131 9.27 -15.76 10.11
N SER A 132 9.08 -16.38 11.29
CA SER A 132 9.82 -17.58 11.67
C SER A 132 9.62 -18.73 10.69
N ARG A 133 8.38 -18.91 10.18
CA ARG A 133 8.10 -19.91 9.16
C ARG A 133 8.81 -19.59 7.85
N CYS A 134 8.84 -18.33 7.43
CA CYS A 134 9.52 -17.90 6.22
C CYS A 134 11.04 -18.08 6.31
N ASP A 135 11.62 -17.90 7.50
CA ASP A 135 13.05 -18.08 7.75
C ASP A 135 13.50 -19.57 7.68
N GLU A 136 12.57 -20.52 7.82
CA GLU A 136 12.81 -21.95 7.66
C GLU A 136 12.85 -22.40 6.20
N LEU A 137 12.39 -21.55 5.28
CA LEU A 137 12.19 -21.87 3.87
C LEU A 137 13.22 -21.14 2.99
N GLU A 138 13.38 -21.63 1.76
CA GLU A 138 14.32 -21.04 0.81
C GLU A 138 13.64 -19.96 -0.05
N ASN A 139 14.30 -18.80 -0.16
CA ASN A 139 13.93 -17.71 -1.07
C ASN A 139 12.52 -17.10 -0.85
N VAL A 140 11.95 -17.26 0.34
CA VAL A 140 10.71 -16.57 0.70
C VAL A 140 11.00 -15.10 0.97
N THR A 141 10.21 -14.21 0.38
CA THR A 141 10.32 -12.77 0.64
C THR A 141 9.08 -12.26 1.36
N VAL A 142 9.28 -11.67 2.55
CA VAL A 142 8.21 -11.11 3.36
C VAL A 142 8.12 -9.60 3.15
N PHE A 143 6.94 -9.11 2.80
CA PHE A 143 6.58 -7.69 2.69
C PHE A 143 5.57 -7.35 3.79
N ALA A 144 5.79 -6.26 4.51
CA ALA A 144 4.84 -5.76 5.48
C ALA A 144 4.45 -4.31 5.13
N ASP A 145 3.14 -4.05 5.06
CA ASP A 145 2.55 -2.70 5.03
C ASP A 145 1.80 -2.48 6.33
N THR A 146 2.23 -1.51 7.11
CA THR A 146 1.64 -1.26 8.42
C THR A 146 1.58 0.22 8.75
N ASN A 147 0.58 0.59 9.56
CA ASN A 147 0.48 1.92 10.16
C ASN A 147 1.18 2.01 11.53
N HIS A 148 1.74 0.89 12.01
CA HIS A 148 2.45 0.81 13.28
C HIS A 148 3.70 -0.04 13.10
N VAL A 149 4.83 0.43 13.62
CA VAL A 149 6.08 -0.35 13.62
C VAL A 149 6.33 -0.87 15.02
N PHE A 150 6.13 -2.16 15.19
CA PHE A 150 6.38 -2.88 16.42
C PHE A 150 7.63 -3.75 16.32
N PRO A 151 8.21 -4.18 17.45
CA PRO A 151 9.31 -5.15 17.46
C PRO A 151 9.00 -6.43 16.69
N GLU A 152 7.72 -6.80 16.58
CA GLU A 152 7.23 -7.99 15.89
C GLU A 152 7.43 -7.96 14.37
N HIS A 153 7.61 -6.78 13.77
CA HIS A 153 7.97 -6.64 12.36
C HIS A 153 9.47 -6.78 12.09
N GLN A 154 10.27 -7.07 13.12
CA GLN A 154 11.71 -7.24 12.96
C GLN A 154 12.01 -8.47 12.10
N GLY A 155 12.82 -8.29 11.06
CA GLY A 155 13.23 -9.37 10.16
C GLY A 155 12.38 -9.52 8.90
N VAL A 156 11.31 -8.72 8.70
CA VAL A 156 10.65 -8.70 7.39
C VAL A 156 11.61 -8.26 6.30
N GLY A 157 11.53 -8.87 5.12
CA GLY A 157 12.38 -8.50 3.99
C GLY A 157 12.19 -7.04 3.56
N TRP A 158 10.92 -6.60 3.51
CA TRP A 158 10.53 -5.24 3.15
C TRP A 158 9.47 -4.69 4.09
N LEU A 159 9.76 -3.55 4.72
CA LEU A 159 8.83 -2.79 5.54
C LEU A 159 8.41 -1.52 4.79
N LYS A 160 7.14 -1.44 4.40
CA LYS A 160 6.55 -0.24 3.81
C LYS A 160 5.68 0.46 4.84
N ILE A 161 5.90 1.76 5.03
CA ILE A 161 5.16 2.63 5.93
C ILE A 161 4.94 4.00 5.29
N ASN A 162 4.02 4.79 5.84
CA ASN A 162 3.88 6.19 5.44
C ASN A 162 4.81 7.11 6.26
N LEU A 163 4.96 8.36 5.82
CA LEU A 163 5.84 9.32 6.47
C LEU A 163 5.40 9.66 7.90
N GLU A 164 4.10 9.64 8.20
CA GLU A 164 3.56 9.90 9.53
C GLU A 164 3.99 8.80 10.49
N THR A 165 3.76 7.55 10.15
CA THR A 165 4.23 6.38 10.90
C THR A 165 5.75 6.40 11.09
N ALA A 166 6.51 6.72 10.05
CA ALA A 166 7.97 6.81 10.16
C ALA A 166 8.42 7.86 11.19
N ARG A 167 7.74 9.01 11.25
CA ARG A 167 8.02 10.08 12.22
C ARG A 167 7.64 9.72 13.66
N GLU A 168 6.67 8.85 13.84
CA GLU A 168 6.31 8.32 15.16
C GLU A 168 7.35 7.34 15.68
N CYS A 169 7.92 6.51 14.79
CA CYS A 169 8.93 5.50 15.14
C CYS A 169 10.29 6.07 15.52
N VAL A 170 10.62 7.27 15.04
CA VAL A 170 11.92 7.92 15.21
C VAL A 170 11.71 9.38 15.61
N ASN A 171 12.75 10.01 16.15
CA ASN A 171 12.69 11.44 16.49
C ASN A 171 12.34 12.26 15.22
N LYS A 172 11.27 13.05 15.29
CA LYS A 172 10.62 13.79 14.17
C LYS A 172 11.55 14.67 13.31
N ASN A 173 12.72 15.01 13.82
CA ASN A 173 13.68 15.87 13.13
C ASN A 173 14.82 15.10 12.43
N ASP A 174 14.80 13.76 12.45
CA ASP A 174 15.86 12.98 11.83
C ASP A 174 15.69 12.92 10.31
N LYS A 175 16.76 13.27 9.60
CA LYS A 175 16.81 13.25 8.13
C LYS A 175 16.98 11.84 7.57
N ASN A 176 17.37 10.88 8.41
CA ASN A 176 17.74 9.51 8.03
C ASN A 176 16.67 8.49 8.46
N LEU A 177 15.38 8.89 8.50
CA LEU A 177 14.28 8.04 8.98
C LEU A 177 14.33 6.61 8.42
N ALA A 178 14.45 6.46 7.10
CA ALA A 178 14.42 5.15 6.46
C ALA A 178 15.60 4.26 6.92
N ARG A 179 16.79 4.82 7.02
CA ARG A 179 17.97 4.10 7.52
C ARG A 179 17.82 3.66 8.96
N ILE A 180 17.40 4.58 9.85
CA ILE A 180 17.24 4.26 11.28
C ILE A 180 16.19 3.18 11.50
N ILE A 181 15.07 3.25 10.78
CA ILE A 181 14.01 2.24 10.85
C ILE A 181 14.54 0.92 10.29
N SER A 182 15.29 0.93 9.19
CA SER A 182 15.92 -0.26 8.61
C SER A 182 16.88 -0.94 9.59
N GLU A 183 17.75 -0.17 10.25
CA GLU A 183 18.70 -0.70 11.24
C GLU A 183 17.97 -1.30 12.46
N LYS A 184 16.88 -0.68 12.92
CA LYS A 184 16.08 -1.19 14.04
C LYS A 184 15.30 -2.46 13.70
N ASN A 185 14.74 -2.54 12.51
CA ASN A 185 13.88 -3.65 12.10
C ASN A 185 14.61 -4.73 11.31
N ASN A 186 15.89 -4.52 10.98
CA ASN A 186 16.69 -5.45 10.17
C ASN A 186 16.05 -5.75 8.81
N SER A 187 15.48 -4.73 8.13
CA SER A 187 14.70 -4.84 6.90
C SER A 187 15.05 -3.77 5.87
N ASN A 188 14.75 -4.01 4.60
CA ASN A 188 14.62 -2.91 3.64
C ASN A 188 13.40 -2.07 4.02
N VAL A 189 13.47 -0.75 3.82
CA VAL A 189 12.40 0.16 4.23
C VAL A 189 11.95 1.03 3.07
N ILE A 190 10.64 1.16 2.90
CA ILE A 190 10.01 2.11 1.98
C ILE A 190 9.14 3.06 2.80
N ILE A 191 9.39 4.37 2.66
CA ILE A 191 8.57 5.42 3.28
C ILE A 191 7.87 6.19 2.18
N THR A 192 6.55 6.01 2.05
CA THR A 192 5.74 6.79 1.10
C THR A 192 5.43 8.18 1.65
N LYS A 193 5.48 9.22 0.81
CA LYS A 193 5.31 10.63 1.18
C LYS A 193 4.16 11.31 0.43
N GLY A 194 3.19 10.53 -0.03
CA GLY A 194 2.08 11.04 -0.82
C GLY A 194 2.53 11.69 -2.13
N GLU A 195 2.16 12.95 -2.36
CA GLU A 195 2.55 13.70 -3.57
C GLU A 195 4.06 13.97 -3.69
N ASP A 196 4.80 13.88 -2.61
CA ASP A 196 6.25 14.08 -2.59
C ASP A 196 7.05 12.81 -2.94
N GLY A 197 6.38 11.73 -3.40
CA GLY A 197 7.01 10.50 -3.81
C GLY A 197 7.33 9.54 -2.66
N PHE A 198 8.51 8.95 -2.64
CA PHE A 198 8.92 8.00 -1.59
C PHE A 198 10.43 8.08 -1.29
N ILE A 199 10.81 7.45 -0.18
CA ILE A 199 12.20 7.17 0.18
C ILE A 199 12.30 5.65 0.39
N ALA A 200 13.34 5.02 -0.17
CA ALA A 200 13.66 3.64 0.12
C ALA A 200 15.08 3.51 0.64
N TYR A 201 15.29 2.61 1.61
CA TYR A 201 16.62 2.24 2.08
C TYR A 201 16.84 0.75 1.85
N LEU A 202 17.85 0.45 1.04
CA LEU A 202 18.27 -0.91 0.71
C LEU A 202 19.35 -1.34 1.70
N LYS A 203 18.98 -2.16 2.65
CA LYS A 203 19.84 -2.54 3.79
C LYS A 203 21.14 -3.19 3.36
N GLU A 204 21.07 -4.20 2.49
CA GLU A 204 22.25 -4.95 2.05
C GLU A 204 23.25 -4.09 1.28
N LEU A 205 22.76 -3.09 0.56
CA LEU A 205 23.59 -2.17 -0.22
C LEU A 205 24.00 -0.93 0.57
N GLY A 206 23.36 -0.67 1.72
CA GLY A 206 23.54 0.57 2.46
C GLY A 206 23.11 1.82 1.68
N GLN A 207 22.20 1.66 0.69
CA GLN A 207 21.82 2.71 -0.24
C GLN A 207 20.50 3.37 0.14
N LEU A 208 20.48 4.70 0.14
CA LEU A 208 19.29 5.51 0.28
C LEU A 208 18.84 6.00 -1.11
N ILE A 209 17.63 5.64 -1.49
CA ILE A 209 16.97 6.06 -2.73
C ILE A 209 15.93 7.11 -2.36
N VAL A 210 16.01 8.30 -2.94
CA VAL A 210 15.01 9.35 -2.77
C VAL A 210 14.35 9.59 -4.12
N PHE A 211 13.07 9.34 -4.18
CA PHE A 211 12.27 9.58 -5.37
C PHE A 211 11.33 10.76 -5.12
N THR A 212 11.44 11.79 -5.96
CA THR A 212 10.58 12.97 -5.90
C THR A 212 9.78 13.08 -7.18
N LYS A 213 8.52 13.42 -7.05
CA LYS A 213 7.56 13.48 -8.15
C LYS A 213 7.37 14.89 -8.66
N ASP A 214 7.15 15.04 -9.96
CA ASP A 214 6.68 16.31 -10.52
C ASP A 214 5.18 16.49 -10.25
N LYS A 215 4.81 17.56 -9.55
CA LYS A 215 3.49 17.79 -8.92
C LYS A 215 2.32 18.04 -9.90
N ASN A 216 2.49 17.89 -11.21
CA ASN A 216 1.62 18.61 -12.16
C ASN A 216 0.72 17.76 -13.07
N LYS A 217 0.48 16.46 -12.85
CA LYS A 217 -0.37 15.69 -13.78
C LYS A 217 -1.46 14.86 -13.11
N GLY A 218 -2.72 15.30 -13.29
CA GLY A 218 -3.88 14.41 -13.23
C GLY A 218 -4.30 13.89 -11.85
N PHE A 219 -3.90 14.56 -10.77
CA PHE A 219 -4.27 14.14 -9.41
C PHE A 219 -5.77 14.34 -9.16
N VAL A 220 -6.44 13.27 -8.74
CA VAL A 220 -7.85 13.27 -8.33
C VAL A 220 -7.97 12.91 -6.85
N ASP A 221 -7.37 11.77 -6.44
CA ASP A 221 -7.49 11.25 -5.07
C ASP A 221 -6.26 10.40 -4.71
N ALA A 222 -5.80 10.49 -3.45
CA ALA A 222 -4.68 9.70 -2.93
C ALA A 222 -5.11 8.43 -2.16
N ILE A 223 -6.41 8.20 -2.03
CA ILE A 223 -6.92 7.07 -1.26
C ILE A 223 -6.47 5.76 -1.90
N GLY A 224 -5.90 4.86 -1.09
CA GLY A 224 -5.42 3.55 -1.53
C GLY A 224 -4.12 3.56 -2.34
N ALA A 225 -3.51 4.74 -2.59
CA ALA A 225 -2.25 4.82 -3.33
C ALA A 225 -1.10 4.05 -2.65
N GLY A 226 -1.12 3.97 -1.31
CA GLY A 226 -0.16 3.17 -0.54
C GLY A 226 -0.26 1.68 -0.83
N ASP A 227 -1.48 1.13 -0.80
CA ASP A 227 -1.73 -0.29 -1.13
C ASP A 227 -1.36 -0.57 -2.59
N THR A 228 -1.73 0.37 -3.47
CA THR A 228 -1.46 0.27 -4.91
C THR A 228 0.04 0.33 -5.21
N PHE A 229 0.80 1.15 -4.46
CA PHE A 229 2.27 1.17 -4.52
C PHE A 229 2.84 -0.20 -4.17
N LEU A 230 2.43 -0.79 -3.04
CA LEU A 230 2.92 -2.11 -2.63
C LEU A 230 2.52 -3.18 -3.64
N ALA A 231 1.28 -3.14 -4.16
CA ALA A 231 0.85 -4.05 -5.22
C ALA A 231 1.74 -3.97 -6.46
N GLY A 232 2.08 -2.74 -6.90
CA GLY A 232 3.01 -2.51 -8.00
C GLY A 232 4.40 -3.08 -7.73
N PHE A 233 4.94 -2.84 -6.52
CA PHE A 233 6.26 -3.33 -6.13
C PHE A 233 6.33 -4.85 -6.12
N VAL A 234 5.42 -5.50 -5.40
CA VAL A 234 5.37 -6.97 -5.29
C VAL A 234 5.09 -7.62 -6.63
N SER A 235 4.12 -7.11 -7.41
CA SER A 235 3.78 -7.67 -8.72
C SER A 235 4.93 -7.59 -9.72
N TYR A 236 5.70 -6.51 -9.69
CA TYR A 236 6.87 -6.36 -10.56
C TYR A 236 7.96 -7.38 -10.20
N LEU A 237 8.29 -7.52 -8.92
CA LEU A 237 9.26 -8.52 -8.45
C LEU A 237 8.81 -9.95 -8.79
N ALA A 238 7.53 -10.26 -8.63
CA ALA A 238 6.97 -11.58 -8.95
C ALA A 238 7.03 -11.91 -10.45
N ARG A 239 6.89 -10.91 -11.32
CA ARG A 239 6.91 -11.07 -12.78
C ARG A 239 8.31 -10.99 -13.40
N HIS A 240 9.24 -10.30 -12.73
CA HIS A 240 10.54 -9.94 -13.30
C HIS A 240 11.67 -10.19 -12.32
N ASN A 241 12.70 -10.86 -12.76
CA ASN A 241 13.93 -11.07 -11.96
C ASN A 241 14.97 -9.97 -12.27
N THR A 242 14.62 -8.69 -12.05
CA THR A 242 15.43 -7.53 -12.48
C THR A 242 15.87 -6.59 -11.35
N GLY A 243 15.66 -6.98 -10.09
CA GLY A 243 16.08 -6.21 -8.93
C GLY A 243 15.08 -5.14 -8.45
N GLU A 244 15.42 -4.52 -7.35
CA GLU A 244 14.51 -3.68 -6.55
C GLU A 244 14.27 -2.30 -7.16
N LEU A 245 15.28 -1.70 -7.77
CA LEU A 245 15.16 -0.33 -8.30
C LEU A 245 14.12 -0.21 -9.42
N PRO A 246 14.13 -1.07 -10.46
CA PRO A 246 13.06 -1.11 -11.44
C PRO A 246 11.68 -1.37 -10.83
N ALA A 247 11.59 -2.21 -9.80
CA ALA A 247 10.35 -2.51 -9.10
C ALA A 247 9.81 -1.28 -8.34
N LEU A 248 10.68 -0.51 -7.68
CA LEU A 248 10.31 0.74 -6.99
C LEU A 248 9.79 1.80 -7.97
N VAL A 249 10.42 1.94 -9.14
CA VAL A 249 9.95 2.84 -10.20
C VAL A 249 8.57 2.40 -10.72
N TYR A 250 8.40 1.11 -10.97
CA TYR A 250 7.10 0.56 -11.38
C TYR A 250 6.02 0.78 -10.32
N ALA A 251 6.35 0.58 -9.05
CA ALA A 251 5.44 0.83 -7.94
C ALA A 251 4.95 2.28 -7.89
N ASP A 252 5.83 3.25 -8.11
CA ASP A 252 5.44 4.67 -8.15
C ASP A 252 4.52 4.98 -9.34
N ILE A 253 4.78 4.40 -10.51
CA ILE A 253 3.91 4.52 -11.68
C ILE A 253 2.52 3.97 -11.38
N VAL A 254 2.44 2.77 -10.81
CA VAL A 254 1.16 2.13 -10.46
C VAL A 254 0.39 2.97 -9.43
N ALA A 255 1.07 3.46 -8.39
CA ALA A 255 0.48 4.36 -7.41
C ALA A 255 0.03 5.69 -8.06
N HIS A 256 0.80 6.22 -9.01
CA HIS A 256 0.41 7.43 -9.74
C HIS A 256 -0.86 7.22 -10.56
N LEU A 257 -0.93 6.14 -11.30
CA LEU A 257 -2.12 5.84 -12.10
C LEU A 257 -3.36 5.71 -11.21
N SER A 258 -3.24 5.13 -10.01
CA SER A 258 -4.37 5.06 -9.07
C SER A 258 -4.82 6.43 -8.59
N THR A 259 -3.91 7.41 -8.41
CA THR A 259 -4.29 8.75 -7.96
C THR A 259 -5.03 9.58 -9.01
N SER A 260 -5.10 9.14 -10.25
CA SER A 260 -5.94 9.74 -11.31
C SER A 260 -7.39 9.23 -11.31
N GLN A 261 -7.72 8.32 -10.41
CA GLN A 261 -9.03 7.72 -10.22
C GLN A 261 -9.64 8.17 -8.88
N LEU A 262 -10.96 7.97 -8.72
CA LEU A 262 -11.64 8.32 -7.49
C LEU A 262 -11.54 7.17 -6.47
N GLY A 263 -10.84 7.38 -5.40
CA GLY A 263 -10.72 6.41 -4.30
C GLY A 263 -10.11 5.09 -4.73
N THR A 264 -10.67 4.01 -4.19
CA THR A 264 -10.27 2.62 -4.47
C THR A 264 -11.29 1.86 -5.35
N ILE A 265 -12.18 2.58 -6.04
CA ILE A 265 -13.28 1.97 -6.81
C ILE A 265 -12.70 1.13 -7.95
N ASP A 266 -11.85 1.72 -8.75
CA ASP A 266 -11.17 1.05 -9.86
C ASP A 266 -9.76 0.55 -9.44
N VAL A 267 -9.21 -0.37 -10.22
CA VAL A 267 -7.86 -0.88 -10.05
C VAL A 267 -7.00 -0.55 -11.25
N VAL A 268 -5.69 -0.42 -11.01
CA VAL A 268 -4.72 -0.20 -12.09
C VAL A 268 -4.51 -1.51 -12.85
N THR A 269 -4.63 -1.49 -14.18
CA THR A 269 -4.38 -2.67 -15.01
C THR A 269 -2.90 -2.83 -15.36
N ALA A 270 -2.45 -4.06 -15.51
CA ALA A 270 -1.08 -4.35 -15.95
C ALA A 270 -0.76 -3.66 -17.29
N GLU A 271 -1.70 -3.63 -18.22
CA GLU A 271 -1.52 -2.99 -19.53
C GLU A 271 -1.23 -1.49 -19.40
N ALA A 272 -2.01 -0.78 -18.57
CA ALA A 272 -1.82 0.64 -18.33
C ALA A 272 -0.47 0.92 -17.65
N ALA A 273 -0.12 0.14 -16.63
CA ALA A 273 1.13 0.27 -15.90
C ALA A 273 2.36 -0.04 -16.78
N ASP A 274 2.33 -1.13 -17.53
CA ASP A 274 3.42 -1.55 -18.42
C ASP A 274 3.63 -0.55 -19.57
N LYS A 275 2.55 0.04 -20.09
CA LYS A 275 2.62 1.10 -21.11
C LYS A 275 3.32 2.33 -20.56
N GLU A 276 2.92 2.80 -19.37
CA GLU A 276 3.52 4.00 -18.77
C GLU A 276 4.98 3.77 -18.40
N TYR A 277 5.32 2.58 -17.88
CA TYR A 277 6.70 2.20 -17.58
C TYR A 277 7.58 2.16 -18.83
N LYS A 278 7.05 1.70 -19.97
CA LYS A 278 7.78 1.73 -21.27
C LYS A 278 7.99 3.15 -21.77
N ASN A 279 6.95 4.01 -21.67
CA ASN A 279 7.03 5.40 -22.06
C ASN A 279 8.13 6.12 -21.31
N LEU A 280 8.23 5.89 -19.99
CA LEU A 280 9.28 6.44 -19.15
C LEU A 280 10.67 6.05 -19.66
N LYS A 281 10.92 4.76 -19.87
CA LYS A 281 12.23 4.26 -20.37
C LYS A 281 12.60 4.79 -21.76
N THR A 282 11.62 5.19 -22.55
CA THR A 282 11.86 5.74 -23.89
C THR A 282 12.24 7.22 -23.79
N SER A 283 11.57 7.98 -22.91
CA SER A 283 11.88 9.40 -22.67
C SER A 283 13.26 9.61 -22.02
N GLU A 284 13.68 8.71 -21.11
CA GLU A 284 15.02 8.75 -20.50
C GLU A 284 16.16 8.60 -21.53
N LYS A 285 15.90 7.99 -22.71
CA LYS A 285 16.89 7.87 -23.78
C LYS A 285 17.01 9.11 -24.66
N GLU A 286 16.02 9.98 -24.64
CA GLU A 286 15.95 11.18 -25.48
C GLU A 286 16.35 12.46 -24.74
N GLU A 287 16.30 12.47 -23.40
CA GLU A 287 16.62 13.64 -22.58
C GLU A 287 17.64 13.25 -21.49
N GLU A 288 18.92 13.59 -21.69
CA GLU A 288 19.96 13.44 -20.65
C GLU A 288 19.74 14.33 -19.41
N ASP A 289 18.67 15.14 -19.34
CA ASP A 289 18.56 16.21 -18.33
C ASP A 289 17.22 16.37 -17.62
N THR A 290 16.22 15.50 -17.74
CA THR A 290 14.95 15.79 -17.05
C THR A 290 14.16 14.54 -16.63
N LEU A 291 13.80 14.51 -15.36
CA LEU A 291 12.56 13.99 -14.73
C LEU A 291 12.63 12.87 -13.71
N TYR A 292 13.73 12.19 -13.49
CA TYR A 292 13.82 11.32 -12.30
C TYR A 292 15.16 11.56 -11.61
N VAL A 293 15.18 12.48 -10.63
CA VAL A 293 16.37 12.71 -9.82
C VAL A 293 16.56 11.54 -8.87
N HIS A 294 17.22 10.48 -9.34
CA HIS A 294 17.88 9.52 -8.47
C HIS A 294 19.05 10.22 -7.78
N ARG A 295 18.85 10.74 -6.60
CA ARG A 295 19.97 11.03 -5.72
C ARG A 295 20.25 9.77 -4.90
N THR A 296 21.12 8.91 -5.42
CA THR A 296 21.87 7.99 -4.57
C THR A 296 22.78 8.88 -3.72
N ILE A 297 22.48 9.00 -2.44
CA ILE A 297 23.39 9.64 -1.49
C ILE A 297 24.27 8.51 -0.99
N ASP A 298 25.41 8.32 -1.67
CA ASP A 298 26.47 7.45 -1.18
C ASP A 298 26.99 8.02 0.15
N ASN A 299 27.02 7.17 1.16
CA ASN A 299 27.76 7.31 2.42
C ASN A 299 27.62 8.66 3.17
N VAL A 300 26.67 8.71 4.10
CA VAL A 300 26.79 9.56 5.30
C VAL A 300 26.67 8.69 6.55
#